data_4f882a246fccac398dc2882bbe61488f
#
_entry.id   4f882a246fccac398dc2882bbe61488f
#
_cell.length_a   1.000
_cell.length_b   1.000
_cell.length_c   1.000
_cell.angle_alpha   90.00
_cell.angle_beta   90.00
_cell.angle_gamma   90.00
#
_symmetry.space_group_name_H-M   'P 1'
#
loop_
_entity.id
_entity.type
_entity.pdbx_description
1 polymer ?
#
loop_
_entity_poly.entity_id
_entity_poly.type
_entity_poly.pdbx_seq_one_letter_code
_entity_poly.pdbx_strand_id
1 'polypeptide(L)'
;MGKHLKLISVEYLQEYSNKVKVDWFEVFNKLKAKTQFSIEDFEYYIISSSLYSSKIEGNTLDANSFFRNRGKKTSQKTKEVQEIETLMEAYKFASENKLNRTKFLKTHYILSKTLLPVKERGILRKEQIGVRDSKTLRPVYLAVEPQFLKEEFSKLFDDIDELLKRELSHKEIFYFASMIHIWLAKIHPFSDGNGRSARLLEKWFLVSKLGMSAWSINSEKYYWDNRPAYYQNIALGYNYYVLYWNRCINFLLMLPMSL
;
A
#
# COMPACT_ATOMS: atom_id res chain seq x y z
N MET A 1 23.53 -16.72 5.08
CA MET A 1 22.18 -17.29 5.28
C MET A 1 21.27 -16.18 5.77
N GLY A 2 20.25 -15.76 5.01
CA GLY A 2 19.29 -14.74 5.43
C GLY A 2 18.46 -15.24 6.63
N LYS A 3 18.04 -14.32 7.51
CA LYS A 3 17.16 -14.68 8.64
C LYS A 3 15.84 -15.23 8.09
N HIS A 4 15.25 -16.19 8.81
CA HIS A 4 13.92 -16.71 8.50
C HIS A 4 12.88 -15.57 8.64
N LEU A 5 11.98 -15.42 7.65
CA LEU A 5 10.88 -14.45 7.73
C LEU A 5 9.87 -14.94 8.77
N LYS A 6 9.28 -14.01 9.52
CA LYS A 6 8.41 -14.29 10.67
C LYS A 6 6.93 -14.43 10.29
N LEU A 7 6.50 -13.62 9.30
CA LEU A 7 5.12 -13.58 8.82
C LEU A 7 5.04 -13.92 7.33
N ILE A 8 5.92 -13.33 6.52
CA ILE A 8 5.85 -13.44 5.06
C ILE A 8 6.35 -14.82 4.63
N SER A 9 5.44 -15.63 4.08
CA SER A 9 5.76 -16.97 3.57
C SER A 9 6.30 -16.92 2.14
N VAL A 10 7.22 -17.83 1.81
CA VAL A 10 7.67 -18.12 0.45
C VAL A 10 6.92 -19.31 -0.17
N GLU A 11 6.01 -19.92 0.54
CA GLU A 11 5.27 -21.11 0.13
C GLU A 11 4.56 -20.95 -1.21
N TYR A 12 4.00 -19.77 -1.44
CA TYR A 12 3.23 -19.47 -2.66
C TYR A 12 4.07 -18.87 -3.79
N LEU A 13 5.38 -18.67 -3.59
CA LEU A 13 6.26 -18.02 -4.56
C LEU A 13 6.38 -18.85 -5.86
N GLN A 14 6.47 -20.18 -5.75
CA GLN A 14 6.56 -21.05 -6.92
C GLN A 14 5.27 -21.03 -7.74
N GLU A 15 4.11 -21.11 -7.09
CA GLU A 15 2.81 -21.03 -7.76
C GLU A 15 2.61 -19.66 -8.42
N TYR A 16 2.92 -18.58 -7.70
CA TYR A 16 2.91 -17.23 -8.23
C TYR A 16 3.83 -17.12 -9.47
N SER A 17 5.06 -17.64 -9.38
CA SER A 17 6.05 -17.58 -10.46
C SER A 17 5.59 -18.31 -11.73
N ASN A 18 4.82 -19.36 -11.59
CA ASN A 18 4.25 -20.12 -12.70
C ASN A 18 3.07 -19.40 -13.36
N LYS A 19 2.32 -18.61 -12.58
CA LYS A 19 1.10 -17.94 -13.04
C LYS A 19 1.33 -16.52 -13.54
N VAL A 20 2.37 -15.83 -13.08
CA VAL A 20 2.67 -14.47 -13.51
C VAL A 20 3.15 -14.45 -14.96
N LYS A 21 2.40 -13.74 -15.83
CA LYS A 21 2.68 -13.60 -17.25
C LYS A 21 3.16 -12.18 -17.56
N VAL A 22 4.40 -11.88 -17.17
CA VAL A 22 5.03 -10.58 -17.41
C VAL A 22 6.39 -10.81 -18.05
N ASP A 23 6.66 -10.09 -19.12
CA ASP A 23 8.01 -9.97 -19.63
C ASP A 23 8.81 -8.99 -18.79
N TRP A 24 9.47 -9.54 -17.76
CA TRP A 24 10.27 -8.76 -16.81
C TRP A 24 11.41 -8.01 -17.48
N PHE A 25 11.98 -8.55 -18.55
CA PHE A 25 13.06 -7.89 -19.28
C PHE A 25 12.56 -6.61 -19.97
N GLU A 26 11.43 -6.72 -20.68
CA GLU A 26 10.81 -5.57 -21.35
C GLU A 26 10.39 -4.49 -20.34
N VAL A 27 9.69 -4.89 -19.28
CA VAL A 27 9.23 -3.97 -18.22
C VAL A 27 10.39 -3.21 -17.61
N PHE A 28 11.47 -3.90 -17.26
CA PHE A 28 12.61 -3.25 -16.62
C PHE A 28 13.43 -2.39 -17.56
N ASN A 29 13.50 -2.75 -18.83
CA ASN A 29 14.10 -1.85 -19.83
C ASN A 29 13.28 -0.56 -19.97
N LYS A 30 11.95 -0.65 -19.97
CA LYS A 30 11.07 0.54 -19.96
C LYS A 30 11.24 1.38 -18.69
N LEU A 31 11.32 0.74 -17.52
CA LEU A 31 11.58 1.45 -16.26
C LEU A 31 12.96 2.11 -16.23
N LYS A 32 14.01 1.42 -16.72
CA LYS A 32 15.36 1.97 -16.84
C LYS A 32 15.43 3.13 -17.85
N ALA A 33 14.73 3.04 -18.97
CA ALA A 33 14.68 4.11 -19.95
C ALA A 33 14.05 5.41 -19.38
N LYS A 34 13.23 5.29 -18.34
CA LYS A 34 12.67 6.42 -17.56
C LYS A 34 13.62 6.94 -16.49
N THR A 35 14.94 6.74 -16.61
CA THR A 35 15.92 7.18 -15.58
C THR A 35 16.06 8.70 -15.46
N GLN A 36 15.61 9.45 -16.43
CA GLN A 36 15.46 10.90 -16.35
C GLN A 36 14.01 11.26 -15.97
N PHE A 37 13.63 10.98 -14.73
CA PHE A 37 12.40 11.49 -14.17
C PHE A 37 12.52 13.00 -14.04
N SER A 38 11.72 13.75 -14.80
CA SER A 38 11.55 15.17 -14.53
C SER A 38 10.82 15.35 -13.20
N ILE A 39 10.94 16.52 -12.59
CA ILE A 39 10.18 16.85 -11.37
C ILE A 39 8.68 16.78 -11.66
N GLU A 40 8.26 17.19 -12.87
CA GLU A 40 6.88 17.15 -13.34
C GLU A 40 6.36 15.71 -13.47
N ASP A 41 7.15 14.78 -14.02
CA ASP A 41 6.80 13.36 -14.12
C ASP A 41 6.58 12.75 -12.73
N PHE A 42 7.51 13.04 -11.81
CA PHE A 42 7.41 12.55 -10.44
C PHE A 42 6.14 13.10 -9.75
N GLU A 43 5.88 14.41 -9.88
CA GLU A 43 4.66 15.00 -9.31
C GLU A 43 3.40 14.37 -9.91
N TYR A 44 3.37 14.11 -11.22
CA TYR A 44 2.25 13.42 -11.86
C TYR A 44 1.98 12.05 -11.24
N TYR A 45 3.01 11.23 -11.01
CA TYR A 45 2.82 9.90 -10.42
C TYR A 45 2.37 9.96 -8.96
N ILE A 46 2.88 10.90 -8.18
CA ILE A 46 2.42 11.14 -6.80
C ILE A 46 0.94 11.54 -6.79
N ILE A 47 0.53 12.44 -7.67
CA ILE A 47 -0.88 12.85 -7.79
C ILE A 47 -1.74 11.67 -8.18
N SER A 48 -1.35 10.92 -9.21
CA SER A 48 -2.08 9.73 -9.70
C SER A 48 -2.26 8.71 -8.58
N SER A 49 -1.17 8.32 -7.91
CA SER A 49 -1.21 7.35 -6.81
C SER A 49 -2.12 7.83 -5.67
N SER A 50 -2.03 9.11 -5.29
CA SER A 50 -2.82 9.67 -4.20
C SER A 50 -4.31 9.75 -4.55
N LEU A 51 -4.63 10.19 -5.77
CA LEU A 51 -5.99 10.28 -6.27
C LEU A 51 -6.66 8.89 -6.27
N TYR A 52 -6.04 7.91 -6.93
CA TYR A 52 -6.63 6.57 -7.04
C TYR A 52 -6.66 5.83 -5.71
N SER A 53 -5.64 5.99 -4.86
CA SER A 53 -5.65 5.42 -3.51
C SER A 53 -6.77 6.00 -2.65
N SER A 54 -7.08 7.30 -2.77
CA SER A 54 -8.24 7.92 -2.10
C SER A 54 -9.57 7.43 -2.69
N LYS A 55 -9.66 7.28 -4.03
CA LYS A 55 -10.88 6.78 -4.71
C LYS A 55 -11.24 5.35 -4.30
N ILE A 56 -10.25 4.47 -4.08
CA ILE A 56 -10.48 3.12 -3.56
C ILE A 56 -11.24 3.19 -2.22
N GLU A 57 -10.90 4.16 -1.36
CA GLU A 57 -11.54 4.37 -0.05
C GLU A 57 -12.87 5.17 -0.11
N GLY A 58 -13.33 5.53 -1.30
CA GLY A 58 -14.62 6.18 -1.48
C GLY A 58 -14.58 7.67 -1.79
N ASN A 59 -13.40 8.28 -1.95
CA ASN A 59 -13.28 9.64 -2.46
C ASN A 59 -13.83 9.72 -3.89
N THR A 60 -14.71 10.68 -4.17
CA THR A 60 -15.44 10.79 -5.45
C THR A 60 -14.79 11.76 -6.44
N LEU A 61 -13.79 12.52 -6.01
CA LEU A 61 -13.16 13.52 -6.85
C LEU A 61 -12.48 12.90 -8.09
N ASP A 62 -12.75 13.50 -9.24
CA ASP A 62 -11.97 13.27 -10.46
C ASP A 62 -10.73 14.19 -10.52
N ALA A 63 -9.79 13.85 -11.42
CA ALA A 63 -8.54 14.58 -11.56
C ALA A 63 -8.76 16.08 -11.89
N ASN A 64 -9.68 16.38 -12.82
CA ASN A 64 -9.94 17.76 -13.23
C ASN A 64 -10.51 18.59 -12.08
N SER A 65 -11.43 18.02 -11.32
CA SER A 65 -12.00 18.66 -10.13
C SER A 65 -10.94 18.84 -9.04
N PHE A 66 -10.03 17.89 -8.84
CA PHE A 66 -8.91 18.03 -7.93
C PHE A 66 -8.01 19.21 -8.35
N PHE A 67 -7.57 19.27 -9.61
CA PHE A 67 -6.70 20.35 -10.10
C PHE A 67 -7.34 21.72 -9.99
N ARG A 68 -8.63 21.88 -10.29
CA ARG A 68 -9.36 23.14 -10.13
C ARG A 68 -9.44 23.62 -8.68
N ASN A 69 -9.44 22.71 -7.70
CA ASN A 69 -9.62 23.02 -6.29
C ASN A 69 -8.30 23.06 -5.50
N ARG A 70 -7.24 22.45 -6.01
CA ARG A 70 -5.93 22.36 -5.35
C ARG A 70 -5.34 23.72 -4.97
N GLY A 71 -5.47 24.72 -5.84
CA GLY A 71 -4.94 26.07 -5.63
C GLY A 71 -5.70 26.94 -4.62
N LYS A 72 -6.86 26.50 -4.13
CA LYS A 72 -7.67 27.26 -3.17
C LYS A 72 -7.00 27.32 -1.79
N LYS A 73 -7.36 28.34 -0.98
CA LYS A 73 -6.96 28.38 0.43
C LYS A 73 -7.51 27.15 1.18
N THR A 74 -6.79 26.64 2.17
CA THR A 74 -7.15 25.43 2.93
C THR A 74 -8.57 25.50 3.50
N SER A 75 -9.00 26.67 4.00
CA SER A 75 -10.36 26.90 4.50
C SER A 75 -11.47 26.77 3.46
N GLN A 76 -11.12 26.78 2.18
CA GLN A 76 -12.07 26.67 1.06
C GLN A 76 -12.02 25.29 0.37
N LYS A 77 -11.11 24.40 0.81
CA LYS A 77 -10.97 23.05 0.27
C LYS A 77 -11.95 22.12 0.91
N THR A 78 -12.57 21.25 0.11
CA THR A 78 -13.38 20.15 0.63
C THR A 78 -12.48 19.12 1.35
N LYS A 79 -13.07 18.31 2.23
CA LYS A 79 -12.36 17.21 2.91
C LYS A 79 -11.69 16.27 1.89
N GLU A 80 -12.37 15.99 0.78
CA GLU A 80 -11.87 15.13 -0.30
C GLU A 80 -10.59 15.66 -0.94
N VAL A 81 -10.51 16.98 -1.21
CA VAL A 81 -9.28 17.62 -1.72
C VAL A 81 -8.15 17.50 -0.70
N GLN A 82 -8.45 17.79 0.57
CA GLN A 82 -7.46 17.72 1.64
C GLN A 82 -6.94 16.27 1.86
N GLU A 83 -7.79 15.25 1.71
CA GLU A 83 -7.38 13.84 1.77
C GLU A 83 -6.35 13.50 0.70
N ILE A 84 -6.58 13.92 -0.54
CA ILE A 84 -5.64 13.69 -1.63
C ILE A 84 -4.32 14.43 -1.35
N GLU A 85 -4.37 15.69 -0.91
CA GLU A 85 -3.17 16.48 -0.60
C GLU A 85 -2.35 15.87 0.53
N THR A 86 -2.99 15.45 1.63
CA THR A 86 -2.27 14.81 2.73
C THR A 86 -1.65 13.47 2.34
N LEU A 87 -2.31 12.74 1.43
CA LEU A 87 -1.74 11.51 0.88
C LEU A 87 -0.55 11.82 -0.05
N MET A 88 -0.63 12.86 -0.88
CA MET A 88 0.51 13.34 -1.68
C MET A 88 1.70 13.72 -0.80
N GLU A 89 1.47 14.45 0.31
CA GLU A 89 2.52 14.76 1.29
C GLU A 89 3.18 13.48 1.85
N ALA A 90 2.38 12.44 2.12
CA ALA A 90 2.89 11.17 2.63
C ALA A 90 3.72 10.41 1.59
N TYR A 91 3.29 10.37 0.32
CA TYR A 91 4.06 9.78 -0.78
C TYR A 91 5.36 10.55 -1.02
N LYS A 92 5.32 11.90 -1.00
CA LYS A 92 6.52 12.72 -1.11
C LYS A 92 7.49 12.48 0.04
N PHE A 93 6.99 12.43 1.28
CA PHE A 93 7.82 12.08 2.43
C PHE A 93 8.46 10.69 2.27
N ALA A 94 7.72 9.69 1.76
CA ALA A 94 8.25 8.37 1.50
C ALA A 94 9.36 8.39 0.43
N SER A 95 9.22 9.18 -0.63
CA SER A 95 10.23 9.28 -1.70
C SER A 95 11.55 9.90 -1.23
N GLU A 96 11.51 10.77 -0.23
CA GLU A 96 12.67 11.47 0.32
C GLU A 96 13.35 10.68 1.45
N ASN A 97 12.79 9.55 1.88
CA ASN A 97 13.26 8.82 3.04
C ASN A 97 13.46 7.32 2.75
N LYS A 98 14.42 6.68 3.43
CA LYS A 98 14.56 5.23 3.42
C LYS A 98 13.42 4.59 4.20
N LEU A 99 12.85 3.52 3.64
CA LEU A 99 11.80 2.74 4.28
C LEU A 99 12.31 2.11 5.59
N ASN A 100 11.63 2.39 6.67
CA ASN A 100 11.75 1.73 7.96
C ASN A 100 10.48 1.97 8.79
N ARG A 101 10.35 1.25 9.90
CA ARG A 101 9.19 1.31 10.79
C ARG A 101 8.85 2.73 11.26
N THR A 102 9.84 3.48 11.74
CA THR A 102 9.64 4.84 12.27
C THR A 102 9.15 5.80 11.19
N LYS A 103 9.76 5.75 10.02
CA LYS A 103 9.36 6.59 8.90
C LYS A 103 7.98 6.20 8.35
N PHE A 104 7.64 4.92 8.35
CA PHE A 104 6.31 4.47 7.97
C PHE A 104 5.22 4.98 8.94
N LEU A 105 5.45 4.93 10.25
CA LEU A 105 4.53 5.56 11.22
C LEU A 105 4.38 7.07 10.96
N LYS A 106 5.45 7.74 10.53
CA LYS A 106 5.38 9.16 10.13
C LYS A 106 4.56 9.38 8.86
N THR A 107 4.64 8.48 7.85
CA THR A 107 3.76 8.59 6.68
C THR A 107 2.29 8.45 7.07
N HIS A 108 1.96 7.51 7.97
CA HIS A 108 0.59 7.40 8.49
C HIS A 108 0.17 8.67 9.25
N TYR A 109 1.05 9.24 10.08
CA TYR A 109 0.78 10.52 10.75
C TYR A 109 0.38 11.61 9.74
N ILE A 110 1.08 11.67 8.60
CA ILE A 110 0.84 12.67 7.55
C ILE A 110 -0.48 12.40 6.83
N LEU A 111 -0.67 11.19 6.28
CA LEU A 111 -1.86 10.86 5.48
C LEU A 111 -3.17 10.88 6.28
N SER A 112 -3.09 10.68 7.59
CA SER A 112 -4.27 10.63 8.46
C SER A 112 -4.71 11.99 9.02
N LYS A 113 -4.13 13.10 8.54
CA LYS A 113 -4.48 14.46 9.02
C LYS A 113 -5.96 14.80 8.89
N THR A 114 -6.62 14.29 7.86
CA THR A 114 -8.06 14.52 7.62
C THR A 114 -8.96 13.41 8.16
N LEU A 115 -8.37 12.32 8.67
CA LEU A 115 -9.09 11.11 9.08
C LEU A 115 -9.18 10.97 10.60
N LEU A 116 -8.12 11.35 11.31
CA LEU A 116 -7.93 11.06 12.73
C LEU A 116 -7.55 12.30 13.51
N PRO A 117 -7.94 12.37 14.79
CA PRO A 117 -7.41 13.37 15.72
C PRO A 117 -5.90 13.19 15.90
N VAL A 118 -5.18 14.28 16.20
CA VAL A 118 -3.70 14.30 16.30
C VAL A 118 -3.13 13.19 17.18
N LYS A 119 -3.80 12.89 18.30
CA LYS A 119 -3.37 11.87 19.28
C LYS A 119 -3.39 10.42 18.76
N GLU A 120 -4.04 10.17 17.62
CA GLU A 120 -4.18 8.83 17.03
C GLU A 120 -3.34 8.66 15.74
N ARG A 121 -2.83 9.76 15.19
CA ARG A 121 -2.05 9.74 13.94
C ARG A 121 -0.69 9.09 14.14
N GLY A 122 -0.33 8.15 13.28
CA GLY A 122 0.96 7.45 13.33
C GLY A 122 1.15 6.54 14.55
N ILE A 123 0.07 6.21 15.25
CA ILE A 123 0.06 5.42 16.48
C ILE A 123 -0.76 4.17 16.25
N LEU A 124 -0.28 3.04 16.76
CA LEU A 124 -1.02 1.78 16.73
C LEU A 124 -2.30 1.92 17.56
N ARG A 125 -3.41 1.44 17.00
CA ARG A 125 -4.72 1.49 17.68
C ARG A 125 -4.72 0.75 19.02
N LYS A 126 -5.60 1.17 19.89
CA LYS A 126 -5.82 0.54 21.20
C LYS A 126 -7.12 -0.25 21.25
N GLU A 127 -8.01 -0.01 20.28
CA GLU A 127 -9.32 -0.64 20.22
C GLU A 127 -9.33 -1.80 19.23
N GLN A 128 -10.20 -2.77 19.47
CA GLN A 128 -10.48 -3.83 18.53
C GLN A 128 -11.18 -3.26 17.29
N ILE A 129 -10.67 -3.58 16.11
CA ILE A 129 -11.23 -3.11 14.84
C ILE A 129 -11.67 -4.28 13.97
N GLY A 130 -12.85 -4.12 13.36
CA GLY A 130 -13.34 -4.94 12.26
C GLY A 130 -13.49 -4.11 11.00
N VAL A 131 -13.08 -4.68 9.87
CA VAL A 131 -13.42 -4.12 8.56
C VAL A 131 -14.89 -4.42 8.27
N ARG A 132 -15.63 -3.42 7.83
CA ARG A 132 -17.04 -3.54 7.47
C ARG A 132 -17.22 -3.43 5.94
N ASP A 133 -18.15 -4.18 5.42
CA ASP A 133 -18.61 -3.95 4.05
C ASP A 133 -19.25 -2.57 3.93
N SER A 134 -18.83 -1.80 2.93
CA SER A 134 -19.27 -0.40 2.79
C SER A 134 -20.74 -0.24 2.45
N LYS A 135 -21.41 -1.27 1.91
CA LYS A 135 -22.83 -1.23 1.53
C LYS A 135 -23.74 -1.78 2.62
N THR A 136 -23.34 -2.92 3.19
CA THR A 136 -24.19 -3.65 4.17
C THR A 136 -23.85 -3.31 5.61
N LEU A 137 -22.72 -2.62 5.87
CA LEU A 137 -22.15 -2.33 7.18
C LEU A 137 -21.86 -3.58 8.06
N ARG A 138 -21.99 -4.77 7.47
CA ARG A 138 -21.70 -6.04 8.16
C ARG A 138 -20.18 -6.18 8.35
N PRO A 139 -19.73 -6.72 9.49
CA PRO A 139 -18.35 -7.02 9.69
C PRO A 139 -17.92 -8.14 8.73
N VAL A 140 -16.87 -7.89 7.94
CA VAL A 140 -16.32 -8.85 6.96
C VAL A 140 -14.96 -9.37 7.37
N TYR A 141 -14.29 -8.70 8.30
CA TYR A 141 -12.99 -9.11 8.81
C TYR A 141 -12.74 -8.54 10.20
N LEU A 142 -12.19 -9.36 11.10
CA LEU A 142 -11.74 -8.97 12.44
C LEU A 142 -10.20 -8.98 12.48
N ALA A 143 -9.61 -7.82 12.72
CA ALA A 143 -8.16 -7.66 12.80
C ALA A 143 -7.59 -8.26 14.10
N VAL A 144 -6.26 -8.37 14.18
CA VAL A 144 -5.56 -8.83 15.40
C VAL A 144 -5.95 -7.98 16.62
N GLU A 145 -6.01 -8.60 17.79
CA GLU A 145 -6.36 -7.91 19.05
C GLU A 145 -5.29 -6.88 19.44
N PRO A 146 -5.69 -5.78 20.10
CA PRO A 146 -4.76 -4.71 20.45
C PRO A 146 -3.55 -5.14 21.26
N GLN A 147 -3.69 -6.14 22.15
CA GLN A 147 -2.59 -6.64 22.98
C GLN A 147 -1.49 -7.31 22.16
N PHE A 148 -1.82 -7.95 21.02
CA PHE A 148 -0.85 -8.60 20.14
C PHE A 148 -0.39 -7.71 18.98
N LEU A 149 -1.06 -6.59 18.74
CA LEU A 149 -0.85 -5.73 17.59
C LEU A 149 0.59 -5.23 17.47
N LYS A 150 1.21 -4.82 18.58
CA LYS A 150 2.59 -4.31 18.59
C LYS A 150 3.58 -5.39 18.15
N GLU A 151 3.34 -6.63 18.56
CA GLU A 151 4.20 -7.77 18.20
C GLU A 151 4.06 -8.09 16.71
N GLU A 152 2.83 -8.25 16.21
CA GLU A 152 2.55 -8.60 14.82
C GLU A 152 3.05 -7.50 13.86
N PHE A 153 2.84 -6.24 14.21
CA PHE A 153 3.38 -5.12 13.46
C PHE A 153 4.92 -5.10 13.45
N SER A 154 5.57 -5.46 14.58
CA SER A 154 7.03 -5.60 14.64
C SER A 154 7.52 -6.73 13.75
N LYS A 155 6.88 -7.91 13.77
CA LYS A 155 7.25 -9.05 12.91
C LYS A 155 7.22 -8.65 11.42
N LEU A 156 6.19 -7.91 10.99
CA LEU A 156 6.11 -7.43 9.61
C LEU A 156 7.29 -6.52 9.24
N PHE A 157 7.66 -5.59 10.13
CA PHE A 157 8.79 -4.70 9.85
C PHE A 157 10.15 -5.38 9.96
N ASP A 158 10.30 -6.41 10.80
CA ASP A 158 11.49 -7.26 10.82
C ASP A 158 11.66 -8.01 9.49
N ASP A 159 10.56 -8.50 8.91
CA ASP A 159 10.57 -9.14 7.60
C ASP A 159 10.88 -8.15 6.47
N ILE A 160 10.30 -6.94 6.51
CA ILE A 160 10.61 -5.89 5.54
C ILE A 160 12.09 -5.51 5.61
N ASP A 161 12.64 -5.30 6.81
CA ASP A 161 14.05 -4.96 7.00
C ASP A 161 14.99 -6.06 6.50
N GLU A 162 14.61 -7.34 6.66
CA GLU A 162 15.34 -8.47 6.10
C GLU A 162 15.25 -8.51 4.57
N LEU A 163 14.05 -8.33 4.00
CA LEU A 163 13.84 -8.33 2.55
C LEU A 163 14.55 -7.18 1.85
N LEU A 164 14.65 -6.02 2.49
CA LEU A 164 15.39 -4.88 1.95
C LEU A 164 16.89 -5.16 1.78
N LYS A 165 17.46 -6.06 2.60
CA LYS A 165 18.88 -6.45 2.54
C LYS A 165 19.17 -7.55 1.51
N ARG A 166 18.15 -8.36 1.15
CA ARG A 166 18.32 -9.50 0.22
C ARG A 166 18.46 -9.01 -1.22
N GLU A 167 19.27 -9.71 -1.99
CA GLU A 167 19.19 -9.67 -3.44
C GLU A 167 17.96 -10.47 -3.87
N LEU A 168 17.06 -9.83 -4.58
CA LEU A 168 15.79 -10.39 -5.04
C LEU A 168 15.66 -10.21 -6.54
N SER A 169 15.20 -11.25 -7.21
CA SER A 169 14.76 -11.13 -8.60
C SER A 169 13.54 -10.21 -8.70
N HIS A 170 13.28 -9.66 -9.88
CA HIS A 170 12.12 -8.81 -10.11
C HIS A 170 10.81 -9.49 -9.71
N LYS A 171 10.69 -10.77 -10.03
CA LYS A 171 9.54 -11.60 -9.68
C LYS A 171 9.32 -11.67 -8.16
N GLU A 172 10.40 -11.89 -7.41
CA GLU A 172 10.37 -11.91 -5.95
C GLU A 172 10.05 -10.54 -5.35
N ILE A 173 10.57 -9.46 -5.94
CA ILE A 173 10.28 -8.09 -5.48
C ILE A 173 8.76 -7.82 -5.54
N PHE A 174 8.11 -8.16 -6.64
CA PHE A 174 6.67 -7.99 -6.81
C PHE A 174 5.86 -8.92 -5.90
N TYR A 175 6.29 -10.17 -5.74
CA TYR A 175 5.70 -11.10 -4.80
C TYR A 175 5.72 -10.55 -3.36
N PHE A 176 6.89 -10.14 -2.88
CA PHE A 176 7.04 -9.64 -1.52
C PHE A 176 6.34 -8.29 -1.31
N ALA A 177 6.34 -7.40 -2.29
CA ALA A 177 5.57 -6.16 -2.23
C ALA A 177 4.08 -6.43 -2.00
N SER A 178 3.49 -7.36 -2.77
CA SER A 178 2.09 -7.76 -2.61
C SER A 178 1.84 -8.46 -1.26
N MET A 179 2.76 -9.30 -0.79
CA MET A 179 2.65 -9.94 0.53
C MET A 179 2.69 -8.91 1.67
N ILE A 180 3.57 -7.91 1.59
CA ILE A 180 3.64 -6.79 2.54
C ILE A 180 2.31 -6.03 2.59
N HIS A 181 1.71 -5.77 1.42
CA HIS A 181 0.40 -5.13 1.33
C HIS A 181 -0.67 -5.96 2.06
N ILE A 182 -0.78 -7.25 1.74
CA ILE A 182 -1.75 -8.15 2.40
C ILE A 182 -1.54 -8.14 3.91
N TRP A 183 -0.31 -8.36 4.38
CA TRP A 183 -0.04 -8.43 5.81
C TRP A 183 -0.40 -7.15 6.54
N LEU A 184 -0.05 -5.96 6.00
CA LEU A 184 -0.46 -4.72 6.62
C LEU A 184 -1.98 -4.57 6.67
N ALA A 185 -2.68 -4.93 5.58
CA ALA A 185 -4.14 -4.92 5.53
C ALA A 185 -4.77 -5.90 6.53
N LYS A 186 -4.13 -7.05 6.83
CA LYS A 186 -4.62 -8.04 7.79
C LYS A 186 -4.31 -7.66 9.24
N ILE A 187 -3.12 -7.15 9.53
CA ILE A 187 -2.77 -6.62 10.85
C ILE A 187 -3.68 -5.44 11.19
N HIS A 188 -3.98 -4.59 10.20
CA HIS A 188 -4.86 -3.41 10.34
C HIS A 188 -4.45 -2.52 11.52
N PRO A 189 -3.22 -1.97 11.50
CA PRO A 189 -2.59 -1.44 12.71
C PRO A 189 -3.14 -0.10 13.21
N PHE A 190 -3.90 0.62 12.40
CA PHE A 190 -4.36 1.97 12.72
C PHE A 190 -5.88 2.05 12.89
N SER A 191 -6.34 3.10 13.55
CA SER A 191 -7.79 3.35 13.72
C SER A 191 -8.48 3.67 12.39
N ASP A 192 -7.79 4.28 11.42
CA ASP A 192 -8.23 4.53 10.04
C ASP A 192 -7.00 4.68 9.12
N GLY A 193 -7.20 4.69 7.80
CA GLY A 193 -6.14 4.89 6.81
C GLY A 193 -5.29 3.65 6.50
N ASN A 194 -5.69 2.47 6.95
CA ASN A 194 -4.94 1.23 6.75
C ASN A 194 -4.78 0.85 5.26
N GLY A 195 -5.84 0.95 4.45
CA GLY A 195 -5.76 0.66 3.02
C GLY A 195 -4.81 1.61 2.28
N ARG A 196 -4.90 2.92 2.55
CA ARG A 196 -3.99 3.94 2.00
C ARG A 196 -2.54 3.68 2.41
N SER A 197 -2.33 3.28 3.67
CA SER A 197 -1.01 2.92 4.19
C SER A 197 -0.44 1.65 3.56
N ALA A 198 -1.28 0.64 3.30
CA ALA A 198 -0.85 -0.61 2.69
C ALA A 198 -0.37 -0.40 1.23
N ARG A 199 -1.11 0.39 0.43
CA ARG A 199 -0.72 0.73 -0.94
C ARG A 199 0.55 1.59 -0.97
N LEU A 200 0.68 2.56 -0.07
CA LEU A 200 1.89 3.37 0.05
C LEU A 200 3.10 2.50 0.45
N LEU A 201 2.95 1.58 1.41
CA LEU A 201 4.03 0.70 1.86
C LEU A 201 4.48 -0.25 0.75
N GLU A 202 3.54 -0.84 0.01
CA GLU A 202 3.81 -1.65 -1.18
C GLU A 202 4.68 -0.89 -2.19
N LYS A 203 4.24 0.30 -2.58
CA LYS A 203 4.97 1.14 -3.52
C LYS A 203 6.34 1.56 -2.98
N TRP A 204 6.43 1.91 -1.71
CA TRP A 204 7.70 2.29 -1.11
C TRP A 204 8.71 1.14 -1.07
N PHE A 205 8.23 -0.10 -0.82
CA PHE A 205 9.08 -1.28 -0.93
C PHE A 205 9.57 -1.49 -2.38
N LEU A 206 8.68 -1.37 -3.38
CA LEU A 206 9.07 -1.44 -4.80
C LEU A 206 10.17 -0.42 -5.13
N VAL A 207 9.97 0.85 -4.76
CA VAL A 207 10.95 1.92 -4.99
C VAL A 207 12.27 1.65 -4.27
N SER A 208 12.22 1.12 -3.05
CA SER A 208 13.43 0.79 -2.28
C SER A 208 14.27 -0.31 -2.94
N LYS A 209 13.64 -1.19 -3.74
CA LYS A 209 14.31 -2.30 -4.44
C LYS A 209 14.64 -1.98 -5.90
N LEU A 210 13.84 -1.18 -6.57
CA LEU A 210 13.91 -0.94 -8.02
C LEU A 210 14.37 0.47 -8.39
N GLY A 211 14.47 1.37 -7.39
CA GLY A 211 14.82 2.77 -7.62
C GLY A 211 13.63 3.65 -7.97
N MET A 212 13.91 4.93 -8.20
CA MET A 212 12.91 5.99 -8.36
C MET A 212 11.90 5.75 -9.48
N SER A 213 12.31 5.09 -10.57
CA SER A 213 11.42 4.77 -11.69
C SER A 213 10.21 3.92 -11.30
N ALA A 214 10.29 3.17 -10.20
CA ALA A 214 9.17 2.37 -9.70
C ALA A 214 7.99 3.22 -9.20
N TRP A 215 8.15 4.53 -8.96
CA TRP A 215 7.02 5.43 -8.72
C TRP A 215 6.04 5.49 -9.90
N SER A 216 6.51 5.21 -11.13
CA SER A 216 5.66 5.18 -12.32
C SER A 216 4.75 3.95 -12.44
N ILE A 217 4.89 2.96 -11.57
CA ILE A 217 4.03 1.77 -11.55
C ILE A 217 2.64 2.22 -11.05
N ASN A 218 1.61 2.09 -11.90
CA ASN A 218 0.27 2.61 -11.61
C ASN A 218 -0.61 1.61 -10.82
N SER A 219 -0.06 0.99 -9.76
CA SER A 219 -0.77 -0.05 -8.99
C SER A 219 -2.08 0.46 -8.41
N GLU A 220 -2.13 1.68 -7.85
CA GLU A 220 -3.35 2.25 -7.28
C GLU A 220 -4.45 2.48 -8.33
N LYS A 221 -4.05 2.91 -9.55
CA LYS A 221 -4.99 3.04 -10.66
C LYS A 221 -5.54 1.68 -11.07
N TYR A 222 -4.68 0.68 -11.20
CA TYR A 222 -5.10 -0.68 -11.52
C TYR A 222 -6.04 -1.25 -10.45
N TYR A 223 -5.76 -1.06 -9.17
CA TYR A 223 -6.64 -1.48 -8.07
C TYR A 223 -7.98 -0.75 -8.10
N TRP A 224 -8.00 0.53 -8.45
CA TRP A 224 -9.24 1.28 -8.62
C TRP A 224 -10.05 0.77 -9.80
N ASP A 225 -9.44 0.60 -10.95
CA ASP A 225 -10.13 0.12 -12.17
C ASP A 225 -10.69 -1.30 -11.97
N ASN A 226 -10.07 -2.09 -11.10
CA ASN A 226 -10.48 -3.45 -10.73
C ASN A 226 -10.95 -3.54 -9.25
N ARG A 227 -11.57 -2.48 -8.72
CA ARG A 227 -11.89 -2.36 -7.29
C ARG A 227 -12.69 -3.54 -6.71
N PRO A 228 -13.71 -4.10 -7.38
CA PRO A 228 -14.40 -5.28 -6.86
C PRO A 228 -13.47 -6.49 -6.69
N ALA A 229 -12.62 -6.76 -7.68
CA ALA A 229 -11.63 -7.84 -7.62
C ALA A 229 -10.56 -7.57 -6.55
N TYR A 230 -10.12 -6.32 -6.39
CA TYR A 230 -9.18 -5.93 -5.34
C TYR A 230 -9.69 -6.30 -3.94
N TYR A 231 -10.93 -5.94 -3.61
CA TYR A 231 -11.50 -6.28 -2.31
C TYR A 231 -11.78 -7.78 -2.16
N GLN A 232 -12.24 -8.43 -3.22
CA GLN A 232 -12.47 -9.88 -3.21
C GLN A 232 -11.17 -10.66 -3.00
N ASN A 233 -10.11 -10.30 -3.71
CA ASN A 233 -8.84 -11.01 -3.69
C ASN A 233 -8.04 -10.79 -2.38
N ILE A 234 -8.17 -9.61 -1.75
CA ILE A 234 -7.55 -9.35 -0.45
C ILE A 234 -8.33 -9.98 0.72
N ALA A 235 -9.58 -10.43 0.50
CA ALA A 235 -10.43 -11.03 1.53
C ALA A 235 -10.07 -12.51 1.76
N LEU A 236 -8.99 -12.76 2.49
CA LEU A 236 -8.46 -14.12 2.73
C LEU A 236 -9.15 -14.88 3.87
N GLY A 237 -10.11 -14.29 4.58
CA GLY A 237 -10.78 -14.94 5.72
C GLY A 237 -11.51 -13.94 6.58
N TYR A 238 -12.14 -14.41 7.65
CA TYR A 238 -13.01 -13.61 8.51
C TYR A 238 -12.28 -12.94 9.69
N ASN A 239 -11.12 -13.45 10.06
CA ASN A 239 -10.31 -12.89 11.14
C ASN A 239 -8.82 -13.16 10.93
N TYR A 240 -7.98 -12.50 11.75
CA TYR A 240 -6.53 -12.55 11.65
C TYR A 240 -5.95 -13.97 11.80
N TYR A 241 -6.54 -14.84 12.58
CA TYR A 241 -6.02 -16.19 12.88
C TYR A 241 -6.48 -17.26 11.89
N VAL A 242 -7.55 -17.00 11.14
CA VAL A 242 -8.10 -17.93 10.17
C VAL A 242 -8.07 -17.29 8.79
N LEU A 243 -6.88 -17.32 8.17
CA LEU A 243 -6.65 -16.81 6.82
C LEU A 243 -6.39 -17.99 5.87
N TYR A 244 -7.14 -18.03 4.79
CA TYR A 244 -7.01 -19.01 3.70
C TYR A 244 -5.92 -18.56 2.72
N TRP A 245 -4.66 -18.72 3.10
CA TRP A 245 -3.50 -18.23 2.36
C TRP A 245 -3.40 -18.78 0.93
N ASN A 246 -3.88 -19.98 0.67
CA ASN A 246 -3.99 -20.54 -0.68
C ASN A 246 -4.81 -19.67 -1.65
N ARG A 247 -5.60 -18.72 -1.16
CA ARG A 247 -6.35 -17.76 -1.97
C ARG A 247 -5.56 -16.48 -2.29
N CYS A 248 -4.40 -16.27 -1.70
CA CYS A 248 -3.64 -15.03 -1.88
C CYS A 248 -3.13 -14.82 -3.32
N ILE A 249 -2.96 -15.89 -4.09
CA ILE A 249 -2.40 -15.85 -5.45
C ILE A 249 -3.12 -14.83 -6.34
N ASN A 250 -4.45 -14.77 -6.29
CA ASN A 250 -5.20 -13.83 -7.11
C ASN A 250 -4.85 -12.36 -6.77
N PHE A 251 -4.62 -12.05 -5.51
CA PHE A 251 -4.16 -10.72 -5.11
C PHE A 251 -2.71 -10.47 -5.54
N LEU A 252 -1.82 -11.46 -5.34
CA LEU A 252 -0.40 -11.34 -5.71
C LEU A 252 -0.21 -11.06 -7.21
N LEU A 253 -1.09 -11.58 -8.06
CA LEU A 253 -1.05 -11.36 -9.50
C LEU A 253 -1.54 -9.95 -9.91
N MET A 254 -2.27 -9.23 -9.06
CA MET A 254 -2.78 -7.90 -9.41
C MET A 254 -1.68 -6.86 -9.59
N LEU A 255 -0.66 -6.88 -8.74
CA LEU A 255 0.43 -5.91 -8.82
C LEU A 255 1.24 -6.03 -10.13
N PRO A 256 1.68 -7.22 -10.59
CA PRO A 256 2.33 -7.36 -11.90
C PRO A 256 1.45 -6.94 -13.08
N MET A 257 0.13 -7.08 -12.97
CA MET A 257 -0.81 -6.66 -14.03
C MET A 257 -0.99 -5.14 -14.11
N SER A 258 -0.41 -4.37 -13.19
CA SER A 258 -0.39 -2.91 -13.22
C SER A 258 0.78 -2.33 -14.04
N LEU A 259 1.62 -3.19 -14.60
CA LEU A 259 2.76 -2.86 -15.46
C LEU A 259 2.30 -2.72 -16.91
#